data_1141e0249156bd64106b9581dea46ef1
#
_entry.id   1141e0249156bd64106b9581dea46ef1
#
_cell.length_a   1.000
_cell.length_b   1.000
_cell.length_c   1.000
_cell.angle_alpha   90.00
_cell.angle_beta   90.00
_cell.angle_gamma   90.00
#
_symmetry.space_group_name_H-M   'P 1'
#
loop_
_entity.id
_entity.type
_entity.pdbx_description
1 polymer ?
#
loop_
_entity_poly.entity_id
_entity_poly.type
_entity_poly.pdbx_seq_one_letter_code
_entity_poly.pdbx_strand_id
1 'polypeptide(L)'
;MNAIKKFWLSSYQSDKVAFYFEMVSFVFILIASMVMAFTADNPDMRYIYPGYFLGSLTAVYAHWRRKLAWPTMLVGYFTIVNVFGWLVAMGLI
;
A
#
# COMPACT_ATOMS: atom_id res chain seq x y z
N MET A 1 -0.25 -21.55 16.54
CA MET A 1 0.81 -20.55 16.83
C MET A 1 2.07 -20.83 16.02
N ASN A 2 2.55 -22.08 16.01
CA ASN A 2 3.78 -22.40 15.26
C ASN A 2 3.65 -22.16 13.77
N ALA A 3 2.49 -22.43 13.17
CA ALA A 3 2.27 -22.22 11.74
C ALA A 3 2.30 -20.73 11.38
N ILE A 4 1.72 -19.90 12.22
CA ILE A 4 1.71 -18.45 12.01
C ILE A 4 3.12 -17.89 12.14
N LYS A 5 3.84 -18.31 13.18
CA LYS A 5 5.21 -17.86 13.40
C LYS A 5 6.11 -18.26 12.22
N LYS A 6 5.98 -19.50 11.73
CA LYS A 6 6.74 -19.97 10.58
C LYS A 6 6.42 -19.17 9.32
N PHE A 7 5.14 -18.82 9.12
CA PHE A 7 4.72 -18.03 7.98
C PHE A 7 5.42 -16.66 7.96
N TRP A 8 5.39 -15.95 9.09
CA TRP A 8 6.02 -14.64 9.19
C TRP A 8 7.54 -14.72 9.05
N LEU A 9 8.15 -15.71 9.69
CA LEU A 9 9.60 -15.90 9.62
C LEU A 9 10.03 -16.26 8.19
N SER A 10 9.26 -17.11 7.51
CA SER A 10 9.52 -17.47 6.13
C SER A 10 9.45 -16.25 5.20
N SER A 11 8.45 -15.39 5.40
CA SER A 11 8.31 -14.15 4.63
C SER A 11 9.51 -13.24 4.84
N TYR A 12 9.94 -13.09 6.09
CA TYR A 12 11.09 -12.26 6.42
C TYR A 12 12.38 -12.82 5.81
N GLN A 13 12.59 -14.14 5.91
CA GLN A 13 13.81 -14.76 5.42
C GLN A 13 13.90 -14.85 3.91
N SER A 14 12.75 -14.92 3.22
CA SER A 14 12.76 -15.03 1.76
C SER A 14 13.28 -13.76 1.08
N ASP A 15 12.93 -12.58 1.60
CA ASP A 15 13.47 -11.31 1.11
C ASP A 15 13.28 -10.26 2.19
N LYS A 16 14.35 -9.96 2.91
CA LYS A 16 14.31 -9.02 4.03
C LYS A 16 13.94 -7.60 3.57
N VAL A 17 14.44 -7.18 2.41
CA VAL A 17 14.14 -5.85 1.87
C VAL A 17 12.66 -5.76 1.52
N ALA A 18 12.14 -6.76 0.80
CA ALA A 18 10.73 -6.78 0.45
C ALA A 18 9.84 -6.83 1.69
N PHE A 19 10.25 -7.58 2.73
CA PHE A 19 9.50 -7.66 3.97
C PHE A 19 9.35 -6.28 4.62
N TYR A 20 10.43 -5.50 4.67
CA TYR A 20 10.37 -4.15 5.24
C TYR A 20 9.55 -3.20 4.40
N PHE A 21 9.63 -3.29 3.07
CA PHE A 21 8.78 -2.47 2.19
C PHE A 21 7.31 -2.84 2.35
N GLU A 22 7.00 -4.12 2.52
CA GLU A 22 5.62 -4.55 2.77
C GLU A 22 5.12 -4.01 4.11
N MET A 23 5.96 -3.99 5.13
CA MET A 23 5.60 -3.43 6.42
C MET A 23 5.31 -1.93 6.31
N VAL A 24 6.15 -1.18 5.60
CA VAL A 24 5.92 0.26 5.37
C VAL A 24 4.63 0.47 4.60
N SER A 25 4.40 -0.33 3.56
CA SER A 25 3.17 -0.29 2.78
C SER A 25 1.94 -0.50 3.67
N PHE A 26 2.00 -1.51 4.53
CA PHE A 26 0.90 -1.82 5.44
C PHE A 26 0.61 -0.64 6.37
N VAL A 27 1.65 -0.03 6.94
CA VAL A 27 1.48 1.10 7.85
C VAL A 27 0.82 2.28 7.15
N PHE A 28 1.30 2.65 5.96
CA PHE A 28 0.73 3.78 5.22
C PHE A 28 -0.72 3.52 4.83
N ILE A 29 -1.02 2.32 4.33
CA ILE A 29 -2.38 1.98 3.91
C ILE A 29 -3.30 1.89 5.12
N LEU A 30 -2.82 1.33 6.23
CA LEU A 30 -3.58 1.24 7.46
C LEU A 30 -3.97 2.63 7.97
N ILE A 31 -3.02 3.54 8.04
CA ILE A 31 -3.29 4.90 8.51
C ILE A 31 -4.25 5.60 7.56
N ALA A 32 -4.01 5.53 6.25
CA ALA A 32 -4.88 6.18 5.26
C ALA A 32 -6.29 5.62 5.32
N SER A 33 -6.44 4.31 5.44
CA SER A 33 -7.77 3.68 5.48
C SER A 33 -8.51 4.02 6.77
N MET A 34 -7.81 4.12 7.90
CA MET A 34 -8.45 4.50 9.16
C MET A 34 -8.91 5.95 9.12
N VAL A 35 -8.08 6.86 8.58
CA VAL A 35 -8.47 8.26 8.43
C VAL A 35 -9.70 8.36 7.53
N MET A 36 -9.71 7.62 6.41
CA MET A 36 -10.86 7.63 5.51
C MET A 36 -12.12 7.09 6.20
N ALA A 37 -11.99 6.02 6.99
CA ALA A 37 -13.13 5.42 7.67
C ALA A 37 -13.72 6.37 8.72
N PHE A 38 -12.87 7.04 9.49
CA PHE A 38 -13.34 7.97 10.52
C PHE A 38 -13.88 9.27 9.96
N THR A 39 -13.53 9.63 8.73
CA THR A 39 -14.01 10.83 8.06
C THR A 39 -14.86 10.50 6.83
N ALA A 40 -15.52 9.34 6.83
CA ALA A 40 -16.24 8.83 5.66
C ALA A 40 -17.36 9.76 5.21
N ASP A 41 -17.97 10.51 6.13
CA ASP A 41 -19.03 11.47 5.81
C ASP A 41 -18.48 12.70 5.09
N ASN A 42 -17.22 13.05 5.31
CA ASN A 42 -16.58 14.20 4.66
C ASN A 42 -15.06 13.96 4.56
N PRO A 43 -14.62 12.96 3.76
CA PRO A 43 -13.20 12.62 3.71
C PRO A 43 -12.38 13.70 2.98
N ASP A 44 -11.20 13.97 3.52
CA ASP A 44 -10.25 14.88 2.87
C ASP A 44 -9.28 14.07 2.03
N MET A 45 -9.65 13.83 0.79
CA MET A 45 -8.90 12.98 -0.12
C MET A 45 -7.54 13.57 -0.51
N ARG A 46 -7.35 14.87 -0.30
CA ARG A 46 -6.06 15.49 -0.57
C ARG A 46 -4.97 14.96 0.35
N TYR A 47 -5.33 14.48 1.53
CA TYR A 47 -4.38 13.90 2.47
C TYR A 47 -4.41 12.37 2.47
N ILE A 48 -5.55 11.80 2.09
CA ILE A 48 -5.73 10.34 2.10
C ILE A 48 -5.02 9.69 0.91
N TYR A 49 -5.17 10.25 -0.29
CA TYR A 49 -4.58 9.68 -1.49
C TYR A 49 -3.05 9.61 -1.43
N PRO A 50 -2.32 10.61 -0.92
CA PRO A 50 -0.87 10.47 -0.80
C PRO A 50 -0.43 9.30 0.09
N GLY A 51 -1.17 9.01 1.17
CA GLY A 51 -0.90 7.85 2.02
C GLY A 51 -1.07 6.55 1.25
N TYR A 52 -2.18 6.41 0.51
CA TYR A 52 -2.39 5.24 -0.34
C TYR A 52 -1.33 5.14 -1.44
N PHE A 53 -0.95 6.27 -2.03
CA PHE A 53 0.07 6.28 -3.09
C PHE A 53 1.40 5.76 -2.56
N LEU A 54 1.86 6.26 -1.42
CA LEU A 54 3.12 5.81 -0.84
C LEU A 54 3.04 4.34 -0.45
N GLY A 55 1.92 3.91 0.12
CA GLY A 55 1.73 2.52 0.49
C GLY A 55 1.74 1.60 -0.72
N SER A 56 1.02 1.97 -1.79
CA SER A 56 0.97 1.14 -2.99
C SER A 56 2.31 1.14 -3.73
N LEU A 57 3.02 2.27 -3.76
CA LEU A 57 4.32 2.34 -4.41
C LEU A 57 5.34 1.42 -3.75
N THR A 58 5.39 1.43 -2.41
CA THR A 58 6.28 0.52 -1.68
C THR A 58 5.87 -0.94 -1.88
N ALA A 59 4.56 -1.21 -1.97
CA ALA A 59 4.06 -2.56 -2.23
C ALA A 59 4.44 -3.04 -3.64
N VAL A 60 4.39 -2.16 -4.64
CA VAL A 60 4.81 -2.51 -6.00
C VAL A 60 6.26 -2.99 -6.00
N TYR A 61 7.12 -2.23 -5.34
CA TYR A 61 8.54 -2.61 -5.27
C TYR A 61 8.72 -3.94 -4.54
N ALA A 62 8.04 -4.13 -3.43
CA ALA A 62 8.15 -5.37 -2.66
C ALA A 62 7.66 -6.58 -3.45
N HIS A 63 6.52 -6.45 -4.12
CA HIS A 63 5.98 -7.56 -4.91
C HIS A 63 6.85 -7.86 -6.12
N TRP A 64 7.43 -6.83 -6.74
CA TRP A 64 8.36 -7.05 -7.85
C TRP A 64 9.59 -7.82 -7.39
N ARG A 65 10.15 -7.45 -6.25
CA ARG A 65 11.31 -8.17 -5.71
C ARG A 65 10.98 -9.63 -5.42
N ARG A 66 9.75 -9.91 -4.99
CA ARG A 66 9.31 -11.29 -4.71
C ARG A 66 8.85 -12.02 -5.97
N LYS A 67 8.86 -11.37 -7.13
CA LYS A 67 8.44 -11.94 -8.41
C LYS A 67 7.00 -12.40 -8.40
N LEU A 68 6.14 -11.60 -7.79
CA LEU A 68 4.70 -11.85 -7.73
C LEU A 68 4.01 -11.02 -8.81
N ALA A 69 3.75 -11.63 -9.97
CA ALA A 69 3.26 -10.89 -11.14
C ALA A 69 1.90 -10.26 -10.93
N TRP A 70 0.91 -11.05 -10.50
CA TRP A 70 -0.45 -10.53 -10.33
C TRP A 70 -0.57 -9.48 -9.23
N PRO A 71 0.00 -9.69 -8.02
CA PRO A 71 -0.01 -8.64 -7.00
C PRO A 71 0.71 -7.36 -7.45
N THR A 72 1.80 -7.48 -8.21
CA THR A 72 2.51 -6.31 -8.73
C THR A 72 1.62 -5.52 -9.68
N MET A 73 0.91 -6.21 -10.58
CA MET A 73 -0.01 -5.54 -11.51
C MET A 73 -1.16 -4.88 -10.78
N LEU A 74 -1.72 -5.55 -9.77
CA LEU A 74 -2.84 -5.01 -9.00
C LEU A 74 -2.47 -3.72 -8.28
N VAL A 75 -1.36 -3.74 -7.51
CA VAL A 75 -0.95 -2.54 -6.77
C VAL A 75 -0.38 -1.47 -7.70
N GLY A 76 0.19 -1.84 -8.85
CA GLY A 76 0.61 -0.88 -9.87
C GLY A 76 -0.58 -0.12 -10.43
N TYR A 77 -1.65 -0.82 -10.77
CA TYR A 77 -2.90 -0.20 -11.19
C TYR A 77 -3.45 0.72 -10.09
N PHE A 78 -3.44 0.24 -8.86
CA PHE A 78 -3.92 1.01 -7.72
C PHE A 78 -3.10 2.29 -7.52
N THR A 79 -1.79 2.22 -7.73
CA THR A 79 -0.91 3.39 -7.64
C THR A 79 -1.30 4.44 -8.67
N ILE A 80 -1.56 4.02 -9.90
CA ILE A 80 -1.97 4.94 -10.97
C ILE A 80 -3.31 5.59 -10.63
N VAL A 81 -4.28 4.79 -10.16
CA VAL A 81 -5.60 5.31 -9.78
C VAL A 81 -5.46 6.32 -8.64
N ASN A 82 -4.56 6.07 -7.68
CA ASN A 82 -4.35 7.01 -6.58
C ASN A 82 -3.81 8.36 -7.07
N VAL A 83 -2.94 8.35 -8.08
CA VAL A 83 -2.44 9.60 -8.67
C VAL A 83 -3.59 10.38 -9.31
N PHE A 84 -4.42 9.72 -10.12
CA PHE A 84 -5.56 10.38 -10.73
C PHE A 84 -6.55 10.88 -9.69
N GLY A 85 -6.84 10.08 -8.67
CA GLY A 85 -7.75 10.49 -7.59
C GLY A 85 -7.24 11.71 -6.84
N TRP A 86 -5.94 11.76 -6.57
CA TRP A 86 -5.34 12.90 -5.92
C TRP A 86 -5.44 14.16 -6.79
N LEU A 87 -5.17 14.04 -8.10
CA LEU A 87 -5.28 15.16 -9.01
C LEU A 87 -6.70 15.71 -9.06
N VAL A 88 -7.70 14.83 -9.07
CA VAL A 88 -9.11 15.25 -9.02
C VAL A 88 -9.40 15.95 -7.69
N ALA A 89 -8.92 15.40 -6.58
CA ALA A 89 -9.16 15.97 -5.25
C ALA A 89 -8.54 17.36 -5.11
N MET A 90 -7.41 17.59 -5.78
CA MET A 90 -6.75 18.90 -5.76
C MET A 90 -7.34 19.88 -6.79
N GLY A 91 -8.26 19.42 -7.62
CA GLY A 91 -8.87 20.26 -8.64
C GLY A 91 -7.97 20.51 -9.85
N LEU A 92 -6.97 19.66 -10.09
CA LEU A 92 -6.03 19.82 -11.18
C LEU A 92 -6.54 19.26 -12.51
N ILE A 93 -7.50 18.34 -12.43
CA ILE A 93 -8.14 17.77 -13.62
C ILE A 93 -9.64 17.52 -13.41
#